data_43c2804ce183b4af1489a869bbae83a2
#
_entry.id   43c2804ce183b4af1489a869bbae83a2
#
_cell.length_a   1.000
_cell.length_b   1.000
_cell.length_c   1.000
_cell.angle_alpha   90.00
_cell.angle_beta   90.00
_cell.angle_gamma   90.00
#
_symmetry.space_group_name_H-M   'P 1'
#
loop_
_entity.id
_entity.type
_entity.pdbx_description
1 polymer ?
#
loop_
_entity_poly.entity_id
_entity_poly.type
_entity_poly.pdbx_seq_one_letter_code
_entity_poly.pdbx_strand_id
1 'polypeptide(L)'
;MKIGITFSAFDLLHAGHITMLEEAKRQCDYLICALQTDPTLDRPEKNRPTQTVVERYIQLKGCKFVDEIIPYATEQDLEDILRSFKIDVRIIGDEYREKNFTGREYCESKGIQLYFNTRDHRFSSSGLRKVVAEKEALKVM
;
A
#
# COMPACT_ATOMS: atom_id res chain seq x y z
N MET A 1 -8.91 -9.82 -18.78
CA MET A 1 -7.76 -9.49 -17.93
C MET A 1 -8.26 -9.07 -16.56
N LYS A 2 -7.74 -9.69 -15.51
CA LYS A 2 -8.14 -9.40 -14.14
C LYS A 2 -7.26 -8.28 -13.59
N ILE A 3 -7.88 -7.17 -13.16
CA ILE A 3 -7.18 -5.97 -12.68
C ILE A 3 -7.29 -5.90 -11.16
N GLY A 4 -6.12 -5.83 -10.51
CA GLY A 4 -6.03 -5.69 -9.06
C GLY A 4 -5.50 -4.34 -8.67
N ILE A 5 -5.83 -3.88 -7.46
CA ILE A 5 -5.35 -2.62 -6.91
C ILE A 5 -5.02 -2.76 -5.44
N THR A 6 -3.99 -2.06 -5.01
CA THR A 6 -3.64 -1.92 -3.60
C THR A 6 -3.28 -0.46 -3.32
N PHE A 7 -3.64 0.04 -2.15
CA PHE A 7 -3.48 1.44 -1.75
C PHE A 7 -2.53 1.52 -0.55
N SER A 8 -1.47 2.31 -0.64
CA SER A 8 -0.55 2.52 0.48
C SER A 8 0.39 3.69 0.20
N ALA A 9 1.06 4.17 1.23
CA ALA A 9 2.11 5.17 1.07
C ALA A 9 3.41 4.57 0.53
N PHE A 10 3.64 3.28 0.73
CA PHE A 10 4.86 2.57 0.31
C PHE A 10 6.14 3.28 0.75
N ASP A 11 6.16 3.78 1.98
CA ASP A 11 7.31 4.50 2.53
C ASP A 11 8.40 3.51 2.91
N LEU A 12 9.66 3.85 2.59
CA LEU A 12 10.82 3.00 2.90
C LEU A 12 10.62 1.57 2.37
N LEU A 13 10.42 1.47 1.05
CA LEU A 13 10.14 0.17 0.42
C LEU A 13 11.13 -0.90 0.88
N HIS A 14 10.61 -2.01 1.37
CA HIS A 14 11.42 -3.08 1.96
C HIS A 14 10.88 -4.46 1.56
N ALA A 15 11.54 -5.50 2.09
CA ALA A 15 11.20 -6.88 1.74
C ALA A 15 9.72 -7.21 2.01
N GLY A 16 9.14 -6.66 3.08
CA GLY A 16 7.71 -6.87 3.38
C GLY A 16 6.79 -6.33 2.30
N HIS A 17 7.10 -5.15 1.77
CA HIS A 17 6.35 -4.58 0.65
C HIS A 17 6.45 -5.48 -0.59
N ILE A 18 7.65 -5.94 -0.89
CA ILE A 18 7.88 -6.77 -2.08
C ILE A 18 7.13 -8.10 -1.96
N THR A 19 7.18 -8.73 -0.79
CA THR A 19 6.46 -9.98 -0.54
C THR A 19 4.94 -9.78 -0.71
N MET A 20 4.42 -8.68 -0.18
CA MET A 20 3.00 -8.33 -0.31
C MET A 20 2.63 -8.09 -1.78
N LEU A 21 3.48 -7.35 -2.52
CA LEU A 21 3.22 -7.06 -3.93
C LEU A 21 3.28 -8.31 -4.79
N GLU A 22 4.16 -9.25 -4.47
CA GLU A 22 4.19 -10.56 -5.15
C GLU A 22 2.89 -11.31 -4.93
N GLU A 23 2.42 -11.38 -3.69
CA GLU A 23 1.17 -12.04 -3.36
C GLU A 23 0.00 -11.36 -4.07
N ALA A 24 -0.02 -10.02 -4.08
CA ALA A 24 -1.05 -9.25 -4.77
C ALA A 24 -1.06 -9.54 -6.27
N LYS A 25 0.11 -9.58 -6.90
CA LYS A 25 0.22 -9.86 -8.32
C LYS A 25 -0.31 -11.24 -8.68
N ARG A 26 -0.14 -12.22 -7.79
CA ARG A 26 -0.69 -13.56 -8.02
C ARG A 26 -2.22 -13.58 -8.09
N GLN A 27 -2.90 -12.55 -7.57
CA GLN A 27 -4.35 -12.48 -7.56
C GLN A 27 -4.93 -11.83 -8.82
N CYS A 28 -4.07 -11.33 -9.72
CA CYS A 28 -4.53 -10.58 -10.89
C CYS A 28 -3.53 -10.69 -12.03
N ASP A 29 -3.94 -10.21 -13.21
CA ASP A 29 -3.07 -10.13 -14.37
C ASP A 29 -2.35 -8.80 -14.47
N TYR A 30 -2.96 -7.75 -13.92
CA TYR A 30 -2.46 -6.38 -14.00
C TYR A 30 -2.63 -5.73 -12.63
N LEU A 31 -1.53 -5.33 -12.00
CA LEU A 31 -1.55 -4.78 -10.65
C LEU A 31 -1.31 -3.29 -10.66
N ILE A 32 -2.29 -2.55 -10.13
CA ILE A 32 -2.20 -1.10 -9.92
C ILE A 32 -1.80 -0.85 -8.46
N CYS A 33 -0.76 -0.05 -8.26
CA CYS A 33 -0.41 0.44 -6.93
C CYS A 33 -0.83 1.90 -6.84
N ALA A 34 -1.80 2.18 -5.99
CA ALA A 34 -2.21 3.55 -5.71
C ALA A 34 -1.31 4.08 -4.60
N LEU A 35 -0.53 5.10 -4.93
CA LEU A 35 0.53 5.65 -4.07
C LEU A 35 0.02 6.90 -3.37
N GLN A 36 -0.17 6.79 -2.06
CA GLN A 36 -0.65 7.92 -1.25
C GLN A 36 0.46 8.95 -1.05
N THR A 37 0.17 10.20 -1.38
CA THR A 37 1.15 11.28 -1.29
C THR A 37 1.48 11.61 0.16
N ASP A 38 0.46 11.87 1.00
CA ASP A 38 0.63 12.15 2.42
C ASP A 38 -0.63 11.75 3.19
N PRO A 39 -0.59 10.63 3.94
CA PRO A 39 -1.75 10.17 4.69
C PRO A 39 -2.18 11.13 5.82
N THR A 40 -1.31 12.07 6.22
CA THR A 40 -1.65 13.02 7.29
C THR A 40 -2.66 14.08 6.86
N LEU A 41 -2.92 14.23 5.56
CA LEU A 41 -3.93 15.18 5.06
C LEU A 41 -5.33 14.84 5.60
N ASP A 42 -5.69 13.55 5.60
CA ASP A 42 -6.99 13.09 6.12
C ASP A 42 -6.90 12.53 7.53
N ARG A 43 -5.73 12.03 7.90
CA ARG A 43 -5.50 11.36 9.18
C ARG A 43 -4.26 11.95 9.86
N PRO A 44 -4.43 13.06 10.61
CA PRO A 44 -3.28 13.70 11.26
C PRO A 44 -2.51 12.82 12.24
N GLU A 45 -3.15 11.73 12.74
CA GLU A 45 -2.52 10.77 13.64
C GLU A 45 -1.56 9.82 12.92
N LYS A 46 -1.60 9.76 11.60
CA LYS A 46 -0.68 8.93 10.84
C LYS A 46 0.70 9.56 10.76
N ASN A 47 1.71 8.75 10.51
CA ASN A 47 3.07 9.23 10.30
C ASN A 47 3.19 9.83 8.90
N ARG A 48 3.85 10.99 8.83
CA ARG A 48 4.22 11.56 7.54
C ARG A 48 5.28 10.66 6.90
N PRO A 49 5.21 10.37 5.59
CA PRO A 49 6.23 9.57 4.93
C PRO A 49 7.62 10.16 5.10
N THR A 50 8.60 9.29 5.30
CA THR A 50 10.01 9.70 5.42
C THR A 50 10.57 10.11 4.06
N GLN A 51 10.18 9.37 3.02
CA GLN A 51 10.63 9.63 1.65
C GLN A 51 9.64 10.51 0.91
N THR A 52 10.15 11.28 -0.05
CA THR A 52 9.29 12.10 -0.92
C THR A 52 8.42 11.20 -1.80
N VAL A 53 7.35 11.75 -2.36
CA VAL A 53 6.51 10.99 -3.27
C VAL A 53 7.29 10.56 -4.52
N VAL A 54 8.24 11.39 -4.97
CA VAL A 54 9.08 11.06 -6.13
C VAL A 54 9.97 9.86 -5.84
N GLU A 55 10.62 9.83 -4.68
CA GLU A 55 11.44 8.69 -4.28
C GLU A 55 10.64 7.41 -4.21
N ARG A 56 9.46 7.48 -3.60
CA ARG A 56 8.58 6.32 -3.46
C ARG A 56 8.04 5.83 -4.81
N TYR A 57 7.75 6.77 -5.70
CA TYR A 57 7.33 6.45 -7.07
C TYR A 57 8.42 5.70 -7.82
N ILE A 58 9.65 6.20 -7.76
CA ILE A 58 10.79 5.57 -8.45
C ILE A 58 11.01 4.15 -7.94
N GLN A 59 10.95 3.96 -6.63
CA GLN A 59 11.13 2.64 -6.02
C GLN A 59 10.05 1.66 -6.45
N LEU A 60 8.78 2.08 -6.42
CA LEU A 60 7.68 1.25 -6.87
C LEU A 60 7.79 0.88 -8.34
N LYS A 61 8.20 1.85 -9.16
CA LYS A 61 8.36 1.64 -10.59
C LYS A 61 9.43 0.59 -10.89
N GLY A 62 10.41 0.46 -10.00
CA GLY A 62 11.45 -0.55 -10.11
C GLY A 62 11.01 -1.95 -9.69
N CYS A 63 9.84 -2.10 -9.09
CA CYS A 63 9.34 -3.39 -8.65
C CYS A 63 8.67 -4.14 -9.81
N LYS A 64 9.16 -5.34 -10.07
CA LYS A 64 8.68 -6.14 -11.23
C LYS A 64 7.22 -6.57 -11.13
N PHE A 65 6.62 -6.53 -9.94
CA PHE A 65 5.25 -6.95 -9.73
C PHE A 65 4.23 -5.84 -9.98
N VAL A 66 4.69 -4.59 -10.11
CA VAL A 66 3.85 -3.41 -10.27
C VAL A 66 3.70 -3.08 -11.75
N ASP A 67 2.46 -3.02 -12.24
CA ASP A 67 2.20 -2.69 -13.64
C ASP A 67 1.86 -1.22 -13.84
N GLU A 68 1.24 -0.59 -12.85
CA GLU A 68 0.83 0.81 -12.95
C GLU A 68 0.84 1.47 -11.57
N ILE A 69 1.18 2.76 -11.53
CA ILE A 69 1.18 3.53 -10.30
C ILE A 69 0.24 4.72 -10.49
N ILE A 70 -0.71 4.90 -9.56
CA ILE A 70 -1.63 6.04 -9.57
C ILE A 70 -1.45 6.80 -8.26
N PRO A 71 -0.94 8.04 -8.29
CA PRO A 71 -0.85 8.84 -7.05
C PRO A 71 -2.24 9.29 -6.58
N TYR A 72 -2.44 9.36 -5.28
CA TYR A 72 -3.65 9.90 -4.69
C TYR A 72 -3.33 10.57 -3.37
N ALA A 73 -4.19 11.48 -2.92
CA ALA A 73 -3.94 12.24 -1.70
C ALA A 73 -4.89 11.85 -0.56
N THR A 74 -6.19 11.80 -0.82
CA THR A 74 -7.23 11.69 0.22
C THR A 74 -7.99 10.38 0.13
N GLU A 75 -8.76 10.09 1.19
CA GLU A 75 -9.65 8.92 1.18
C GLU A 75 -10.76 9.09 0.13
N GLN A 76 -11.16 10.33 -0.15
CA GLN A 76 -12.10 10.60 -1.23
C GLN A 76 -11.50 10.22 -2.58
N ASP A 77 -10.22 10.54 -2.80
CA ASP A 77 -9.51 10.14 -4.02
C ASP A 77 -9.50 8.62 -4.17
N LEU A 78 -9.33 7.91 -3.07
CA LEU A 78 -9.36 6.44 -3.06
C LEU A 78 -10.69 5.93 -3.59
N GLU A 79 -11.80 6.46 -3.10
CA GLU A 79 -13.12 6.07 -3.59
C GLU A 79 -13.32 6.45 -5.05
N ASP A 80 -12.83 7.63 -5.46
CA ASP A 80 -12.91 8.07 -6.84
C ASP A 80 -12.17 7.13 -7.79
N ILE A 81 -11.01 6.63 -7.36
CA ILE A 81 -10.25 5.65 -8.14
C ILE A 81 -11.04 4.35 -8.29
N LEU A 82 -11.61 3.84 -7.20
CA LEU A 82 -12.39 2.61 -7.23
C LEU A 82 -13.61 2.76 -8.17
N ARG A 83 -14.20 3.94 -8.21
CA ARG A 83 -15.38 4.20 -9.07
C ARG A 83 -15.03 4.46 -10.52
N SER A 84 -13.83 4.98 -10.79
CA SER A 84 -13.43 5.44 -12.12
C SER A 84 -12.69 4.39 -12.93
N PHE A 85 -12.03 3.45 -12.28
CA PHE A 85 -11.27 2.41 -12.96
C PHE A 85 -11.98 1.07 -12.84
N LYS A 86 -11.81 0.21 -13.85
CA LYS A 86 -12.34 -1.15 -13.77
C LYS A 86 -11.42 -1.98 -12.87
N ILE A 87 -11.90 -2.28 -11.68
CA ILE A 87 -11.15 -3.06 -10.70
C ILE A 87 -11.88 -4.37 -10.44
N ASP A 88 -11.16 -5.47 -10.49
CA ASP A 88 -11.72 -6.80 -10.23
C ASP A 88 -11.43 -7.30 -8.83
N VAL A 89 -10.25 -6.93 -8.28
CA VAL A 89 -9.88 -7.33 -6.93
C VAL A 89 -9.08 -6.22 -6.25
N ARG A 90 -9.42 -5.96 -4.98
CA ARG A 90 -8.67 -5.04 -4.12
C ARG A 90 -7.90 -5.87 -3.10
N ILE A 91 -6.60 -5.65 -3.04
CA ILE A 91 -5.72 -6.31 -2.08
C ILE A 91 -5.50 -5.38 -0.89
N ILE A 92 -5.74 -5.89 0.31
CA ILE A 92 -5.64 -5.11 1.54
C ILE A 92 -5.08 -5.98 2.66
N GLY A 93 -4.49 -5.37 3.69
CA GLY A 93 -3.89 -6.10 4.80
C GLY A 93 -4.90 -6.93 5.58
N ASP A 94 -4.47 -8.09 6.06
CA ASP A 94 -5.33 -9.02 6.80
C ASP A 94 -5.91 -8.40 8.09
N GLU A 95 -5.22 -7.41 8.65
CA GLU A 95 -5.70 -6.70 9.85
C GLU A 95 -7.00 -5.94 9.63
N TYR A 96 -7.39 -5.72 8.38
CA TYR A 96 -8.64 -5.03 8.03
C TYR A 96 -9.82 -5.97 7.79
N ARG A 97 -9.63 -7.28 7.88
CA ARG A 97 -10.67 -8.26 7.57
C ARG A 97 -11.95 -8.03 8.33
N GLU A 98 -11.86 -7.77 9.62
CA GLU A 98 -13.01 -7.56 10.51
C GLU A 98 -13.31 -6.08 10.78
N LYS A 99 -12.65 -5.17 10.06
CA LYS A 99 -12.81 -3.72 10.25
C LYS A 99 -13.51 -3.10 9.06
N ASN A 100 -14.16 -1.97 9.29
CA ASN A 100 -14.60 -1.14 8.19
C ASN A 100 -13.40 -0.31 7.70
N PHE A 101 -13.35 -0.08 6.38
CA PHE A 101 -12.30 0.73 5.78
C PHE A 101 -12.86 1.44 4.54
N THR A 102 -12.18 2.48 4.11
CA THR A 102 -12.64 3.29 2.99
C THR A 102 -12.81 2.43 1.73
N GLY A 103 -14.00 2.53 1.14
CA GLY A 103 -14.32 1.82 -0.10
C GLY A 103 -14.81 0.39 0.07
N ARG A 104 -14.85 -0.15 1.30
CA ARG A 104 -15.30 -1.52 1.53
C ARG A 104 -16.72 -1.73 1.03
N GLU A 105 -17.64 -0.85 1.42
CA GLU A 105 -19.05 -0.95 1.04
C GLU A 105 -19.20 -0.90 -0.48
N TYR A 106 -18.49 0.00 -1.14
CA TYR A 106 -18.52 0.11 -2.60
C TYR A 106 -18.04 -1.19 -3.25
N CYS A 107 -16.91 -1.73 -2.79
CA CYS A 107 -16.37 -2.98 -3.34
C CYS A 107 -17.37 -4.12 -3.20
N GLU A 108 -17.97 -4.26 -2.02
CA GLU A 108 -18.94 -5.31 -1.76
C GLU A 108 -20.18 -5.15 -2.65
N SER A 109 -20.67 -3.90 -2.81
CA SER A 109 -21.87 -3.63 -3.61
C SER A 109 -21.63 -3.86 -5.11
N LYS A 110 -20.42 -3.72 -5.60
CA LYS A 110 -20.08 -3.87 -7.02
C LYS A 110 -19.45 -5.20 -7.37
N GLY A 111 -19.34 -6.10 -6.41
CA GLY A 111 -18.74 -7.41 -6.66
C GLY A 111 -17.24 -7.38 -6.88
N ILE A 112 -16.56 -6.33 -6.41
CA ILE A 112 -15.10 -6.29 -6.40
C ILE A 112 -14.61 -7.20 -5.29
N GLN A 113 -13.80 -8.20 -5.64
CA GLN A 113 -13.26 -9.14 -4.68
C GLN A 113 -12.34 -8.41 -3.71
N LEU A 114 -12.48 -8.70 -2.40
CA LEU A 114 -11.55 -8.22 -1.39
C LEU A 114 -10.61 -9.37 -1.04
N TYR A 115 -9.33 -9.19 -1.32
CA TYR A 115 -8.32 -10.17 -0.97
C TYR A 115 -7.48 -9.64 0.17
N PHE A 116 -7.49 -10.37 1.30
CA PHE A 116 -6.76 -9.97 2.50
C PHE A 116 -5.43 -10.72 2.53
N ASN A 117 -4.34 -9.99 2.31
CA ASN A 117 -3.02 -10.59 2.25
C ASN A 117 -2.47 -10.85 3.66
N THR A 118 -1.78 -11.97 3.81
CA THR A 118 -1.23 -12.39 5.10
C THR A 118 0.05 -11.64 5.41
N ARG A 119 0.34 -11.48 6.71
CA ARG A 119 1.57 -10.87 7.20
C ARG A 119 2.29 -11.85 8.11
N ASP A 120 2.68 -12.97 7.54
CA ASP A 120 3.40 -14.01 8.28
C ASP A 120 4.92 -13.80 8.27
N HIS A 121 5.38 -12.59 7.92
CA HIS A 121 6.79 -12.19 7.97
C HIS A 121 6.99 -11.07 9.00
N ARG A 122 8.24 -10.88 9.42
CA ARG A 122 8.61 -9.88 10.43
C ARG A 122 8.98 -8.50 9.86
N PHE A 123 8.91 -8.32 8.55
CA PHE A 123 9.38 -7.10 7.91
C PHE A 123 8.38 -5.96 8.06
N SER A 124 8.85 -4.78 8.43
CA SER A 124 8.02 -3.57 8.53
C SER A 124 8.89 -2.32 8.46
N SER A 125 8.29 -1.20 8.02
CA SER A 125 8.97 0.08 8.00
C SER A 125 9.29 0.55 9.42
N SER A 126 8.37 0.33 10.36
CA SER A 126 8.61 0.69 11.77
C SER A 126 9.76 -0.09 12.36
N GLY A 127 9.85 -1.39 12.05
CA GLY A 127 10.95 -2.23 12.51
C GLY A 127 12.28 -1.76 11.95
N LEU A 128 12.32 -1.39 10.66
CA LEU A 128 13.52 -0.86 10.04
C LEU A 128 13.96 0.46 10.69
N ARG A 129 13.03 1.38 10.92
CA ARG A 129 13.35 2.66 11.57
C ARG A 129 13.95 2.43 12.94
N LYS A 130 13.40 1.50 13.70
CA LYS A 130 13.91 1.15 15.04
C LYS A 130 15.32 0.62 14.97
N VAL A 131 15.61 -0.32 14.08
CA VAL A 131 16.95 -0.90 13.93
C VAL A 131 17.96 0.17 13.52
N VAL A 132 17.61 1.04 12.59
CA VAL A 132 18.49 2.13 12.16
C VAL A 132 18.78 3.08 13.32
N ALA A 133 17.74 3.47 14.07
CA ALA A 133 17.92 4.36 15.22
C ALA A 133 18.83 3.74 16.29
N GLU A 134 18.64 2.45 16.58
CA GLU A 134 19.48 1.73 17.55
C GLU A 134 20.95 1.68 17.10
N LYS A 135 21.18 1.40 15.82
CA LYS A 135 22.54 1.36 15.27
C LYS A 135 23.21 2.73 15.26
N GLU A 136 22.48 3.78 14.95
CA GLU A 136 23.00 5.14 14.99
C GLU A 136 23.33 5.56 16.44
N ALA A 137 22.48 5.20 17.40
CA ALA A 137 22.75 5.46 18.81
C ALA A 137 24.03 4.80 19.28
N LEU A 138 24.31 3.57 18.82
CA LEU A 138 25.54 2.85 19.17
C LEU A 138 26.78 3.53 18.60
N LYS A 139 26.70 4.23 17.47
CA LYS A 139 27.84 4.91 16.87
C LYS A 139 28.31 6.11 17.68
N VAL A 140 27.43 6.74 18.46
CA VAL A 140 27.77 7.93 19.25
C VAL A 140 28.14 7.59 20.69
N MET A 141 28.17 6.34 21.06
CA MET A 141 28.54 5.88 22.40
C MET A 141 30.07 5.64 22.50
#